data_93746377e3bfdbb32d523210742540db
#
_entry.id   93746377e3bfdbb32d523210742540db
#
_cell.length_a   1.000
_cell.length_b   1.000
_cell.length_c   1.000
_cell.angle_alpha   90.00
_cell.angle_beta   90.00
_cell.angle_gamma   90.00
#
_symmetry.space_group_name_H-M   'P 1'
#
loop_
_entity.id
_entity.type
_entity.pdbx_description
1 polymer ?
#
loop_
_entity_poly.entity_id
_entity_poly.type
_entity_poly.pdbx_seq_one_letter_code
_entity_poly.pdbx_strand_id
1 'polypeptide(L)'
;MKVMRTLLFLTIAIFSFLNKTEADTPNSLLMATHEKFVNNIDRFNRYFPQEKVYLHFDNTGYFLDEKIWFKAYVMRADHAVATNLSKILYVELVNPSGDVVHTGKLRIENGQADGHIPLDNIYSSGFYEVRAYTRYMTSWGTDAVFSRVFPIFNKPQKAGDYSKPKIDERSHLTRLPDNRVETLDDMTEKIVSNRKMRVRFYPEGGHLVCGIMNRVAYDVTGTDGMPMDTEGLLLSGEDTVGVVKTIREGRGWFYCC
;
A
#
# COMPACT_ATOMS: atom_id res chain seq x y z
N MET A 1 -38.08 -68.07 22.79
CA MET A 1 -37.88 -66.73 23.40
C MET A 1 -36.41 -66.27 23.45
N LYS A 2 -35.38 -67.09 23.71
CA LYS A 2 -33.97 -66.68 23.75
C LYS A 2 -33.40 -66.28 22.40
N VAL A 3 -33.74 -66.95 21.31
CA VAL A 3 -33.24 -66.69 19.94
C VAL A 3 -33.73 -65.35 19.38
N MET A 4 -34.98 -64.99 19.70
CA MET A 4 -35.58 -63.72 19.24
C MET A 4 -34.97 -62.48 19.95
N ARG A 5 -34.52 -62.62 21.19
CA ARG A 5 -33.82 -61.56 21.94
C ARG A 5 -32.39 -61.35 21.41
N THR A 6 -31.70 -62.41 21.03
CA THR A 6 -30.32 -62.31 20.44
C THR A 6 -30.34 -61.68 19.05
N LEU A 7 -31.36 -61.94 18.22
CA LEU A 7 -31.52 -61.28 16.90
C LEU A 7 -31.83 -59.77 17.06
N LEU A 8 -32.67 -59.39 18.06
CA LEU A 8 -32.98 -57.98 18.33
C LEU A 8 -31.75 -57.19 18.80
N PHE A 9 -30.90 -57.76 19.61
CA PHE A 9 -29.65 -57.11 20.05
C PHE A 9 -28.62 -57.01 18.90
N LEU A 10 -28.58 -57.98 17.99
CA LEU A 10 -27.71 -57.95 16.85
C LEU A 10 -28.13 -56.85 15.81
N THR A 11 -29.44 -56.70 15.58
CA THR A 11 -29.97 -55.63 14.71
C THR A 11 -29.74 -54.24 15.31
N ILE A 12 -29.92 -54.05 16.62
CA ILE A 12 -29.64 -52.76 17.28
C ILE A 12 -28.13 -52.43 17.24
N ALA A 13 -27.22 -53.46 17.40
CA ALA A 13 -25.81 -53.25 17.31
C ALA A 13 -25.35 -52.89 15.88
N ILE A 14 -25.94 -53.49 14.84
CA ILE A 14 -25.64 -53.14 13.44
C ILE A 14 -26.18 -51.73 13.08
N PHE A 15 -27.36 -51.36 13.61
CA PHE A 15 -27.89 -50.01 13.40
C PHE A 15 -27.07 -48.90 14.11
N SER A 16 -26.41 -49.24 15.23
CA SER A 16 -25.52 -48.31 15.93
C SER A 16 -24.18 -48.11 15.22
N PHE A 17 -23.72 -49.11 14.43
CA PHE A 17 -22.53 -48.99 13.65
C PHE A 17 -22.73 -48.24 12.30
N LEU A 18 -23.98 -48.22 11.78
CA LEU A 18 -24.30 -47.55 10.53
C LEU A 18 -24.51 -46.03 10.66
N ASN A 19 -24.62 -45.52 11.91
CA ASN A 19 -24.84 -44.08 12.17
C ASN A 19 -23.55 -43.31 12.52
N LYS A 20 -22.37 -43.87 12.27
CA LYS A 20 -21.07 -43.12 12.40
C LYS A 20 -20.39 -42.90 11.04
N THR A 21 -21.16 -42.50 10.05
CA THR A 21 -20.62 -41.66 9.03
C THR A 21 -20.99 -40.23 9.42
N GLU A 22 -20.21 -39.60 10.26
CA GLU A 22 -20.12 -38.16 10.24
C GLU A 22 -19.71 -37.81 8.81
N ALA A 23 -20.71 -37.49 7.99
CA ALA A 23 -20.45 -36.82 6.73
C ALA A 23 -19.77 -35.52 7.12
N ASP A 24 -18.50 -35.39 6.83
CA ASP A 24 -17.78 -34.14 6.92
C ASP A 24 -18.63 -33.09 6.21
N THR A 25 -19.28 -32.25 6.96
CA THR A 25 -20.09 -31.17 6.38
C THR A 25 -19.13 -30.31 5.54
N PRO A 26 -19.56 -29.74 4.41
CA PRO A 26 -18.71 -28.87 3.60
C PRO A 26 -18.01 -27.78 4.41
N ASN A 27 -18.58 -27.37 5.52
CA ASN A 27 -18.01 -26.44 6.50
C ASN A 27 -16.81 -27.03 7.25
N SER A 28 -16.81 -28.31 7.62
CA SER A 28 -15.67 -28.89 8.34
C SER A 28 -14.43 -29.04 7.46
N LEU A 29 -14.62 -29.38 6.19
CA LEU A 29 -13.53 -29.45 5.22
C LEU A 29 -12.98 -28.04 4.89
N LEU A 30 -13.86 -27.05 4.77
CA LEU A 30 -13.47 -25.66 4.56
C LEU A 30 -12.67 -25.12 5.75
N MET A 31 -13.14 -25.39 6.97
CA MET A 31 -12.44 -24.99 8.21
C MET A 31 -11.08 -25.66 8.34
N ALA A 32 -10.98 -26.96 8.08
CA ALA A 32 -9.70 -27.69 8.10
C ALA A 32 -8.69 -27.15 7.05
N THR A 33 -9.20 -26.78 5.86
CA THR A 33 -8.38 -26.18 4.80
C THR A 33 -7.90 -24.81 5.21
N HIS A 34 -8.79 -23.99 5.79
CA HIS A 34 -8.46 -22.66 6.30
C HIS A 34 -7.41 -22.72 7.42
N GLU A 35 -7.60 -23.61 8.39
CA GLU A 35 -6.66 -23.79 9.50
C GLU A 35 -5.28 -24.25 9.00
N LYS A 36 -5.22 -25.16 8.04
CA LYS A 36 -3.97 -25.59 7.39
C LYS A 36 -3.29 -24.43 6.67
N PHE A 37 -4.05 -23.58 5.99
CA PHE A 37 -3.53 -22.39 5.30
C PHE A 37 -2.94 -21.40 6.29
N VAL A 38 -3.67 -21.05 7.35
CA VAL A 38 -3.20 -20.16 8.42
C VAL A 38 -1.92 -20.70 9.07
N ASN A 39 -1.89 -21.97 9.43
CA ASN A 39 -0.72 -22.61 10.02
C ASN A 39 0.50 -22.59 9.08
N ASN A 40 0.29 -22.70 7.76
CA ASN A 40 1.38 -22.61 6.80
C ASN A 40 1.92 -21.18 6.69
N ILE A 41 1.04 -20.16 6.73
CA ILE A 41 1.44 -18.74 6.77
C ILE A 41 2.26 -18.46 8.05
N ASP A 42 1.78 -18.91 9.20
CA ASP A 42 2.48 -18.70 10.47
C ASP A 42 3.87 -19.37 10.46
N ARG A 43 3.97 -20.57 9.90
CA ARG A 43 5.27 -21.23 9.71
C ARG A 43 6.17 -20.44 8.77
N PHE A 44 5.65 -19.99 7.63
CA PHE A 44 6.42 -19.20 6.69
C PHE A 44 6.94 -17.91 7.35
N ASN A 45 6.09 -17.15 8.01
CA ASN A 45 6.45 -15.91 8.68
C ASN A 45 7.47 -16.11 9.82
N ARG A 46 7.44 -17.27 10.48
CA ARG A 46 8.41 -17.61 11.52
C ARG A 46 9.80 -17.85 10.97
N TYR A 47 9.90 -18.52 9.80
CA TYR A 47 11.20 -18.81 9.16
C TYR A 47 11.69 -17.67 8.29
N PHE A 48 10.78 -16.89 7.71
CA PHE A 48 11.06 -15.79 6.80
C PHE A 48 10.33 -14.52 7.25
N PRO A 49 10.65 -13.98 8.42
CA PRO A 49 10.00 -12.78 8.91
C PRO A 49 10.29 -11.62 7.96
N GLN A 50 9.25 -10.85 7.60
CA GLN A 50 9.38 -9.67 6.74
C GLN A 50 9.43 -8.41 7.60
N GLU A 51 10.18 -7.41 7.14
CA GLU A 51 10.15 -6.06 7.69
C GLU A 51 9.30 -5.14 6.81
N LYS A 52 8.66 -4.18 7.44
CA LYS A 52 8.00 -3.04 6.78
C LYS A 52 8.47 -1.76 7.41
N VAL A 53 8.72 -0.78 6.57
CA VAL A 53 9.06 0.60 6.96
C VAL A 53 7.86 1.49 6.70
N TYR A 54 7.61 2.38 7.64
CA TYR A 54 6.70 3.50 7.47
C TYR A 54 7.39 4.77 7.93
N LEU A 55 7.33 5.83 7.11
CA LEU A 55 7.82 7.16 7.46
C LEU A 55 6.64 8.08 7.74
N HIS A 56 6.65 8.69 8.91
CA HIS A 56 5.75 9.79 9.27
C HIS A 56 6.50 11.10 9.04
N PHE A 57 5.96 11.94 8.17
CA PHE A 57 6.55 13.22 7.77
C PHE A 57 5.83 14.38 8.43
N ASP A 58 6.55 15.46 8.64
CA ASP A 58 6.03 16.70 9.22
C ASP A 58 5.14 17.50 8.26
N ASN A 59 5.34 17.32 6.92
CA ASN A 59 4.56 18.03 5.92
C ASN A 59 4.26 17.16 4.69
N THR A 60 3.41 17.65 3.81
CA THR A 60 3.01 17.00 2.54
C THR A 60 3.66 17.62 1.31
N GLY A 61 4.34 18.74 1.43
CA GLY A 61 5.09 19.43 0.41
C GLY A 61 6.09 20.37 1.06
N TYR A 62 7.17 20.68 0.36
CA TYR A 62 8.31 21.42 0.89
C TYR A 62 8.79 22.47 -0.09
N PHE A 63 9.51 23.47 0.40
CA PHE A 63 10.20 24.45 -0.42
C PHE A 63 11.70 24.15 -0.46
N LEU A 64 12.37 24.58 -1.52
CA LEU A 64 13.83 24.53 -1.57
C LEU A 64 14.41 25.24 -0.35
N ASP A 65 15.52 24.70 0.18
CA ASP A 65 16.22 25.06 1.42
C ASP A 65 15.53 24.65 2.71
N GLU A 66 14.35 24.05 2.66
CA GLU A 66 13.76 23.44 3.83
C GLU A 66 14.39 22.05 4.12
N LYS A 67 13.87 21.40 5.13
CA LYS A 67 14.24 20.04 5.50
C LYS A 67 12.98 19.21 5.57
N ILE A 68 13.03 18.03 4.98
CA ILE A 68 11.99 17.01 5.15
C ILE A 68 12.28 16.31 6.48
N TRP A 69 11.53 16.60 7.50
CA TRP A 69 11.63 15.91 8.79
C TRP A 69 10.75 14.67 8.79
N PHE A 70 11.26 13.60 9.37
CA PHE A 70 10.49 12.37 9.47
C PHE A 70 10.85 11.56 10.68
N LYS A 71 9.88 10.76 11.11
CA LYS A 71 10.06 9.66 12.04
C LYS A 71 9.76 8.35 11.33
N ALA A 72 10.67 7.40 11.44
CA ALA A 72 10.57 6.10 10.83
C ALA A 72 10.14 5.05 11.86
N TYR A 73 9.31 4.14 11.41
CA TYR A 73 8.89 2.95 12.13
C TYR A 73 9.24 1.73 11.29
N VAL A 74 10.03 0.84 11.85
CA VAL A 74 10.44 -0.41 11.21
C VAL A 74 9.88 -1.56 12.02
N MET A 75 8.93 -2.25 11.44
CA MET A 75 8.14 -3.26 12.11
C MET A 75 8.31 -4.62 11.44
N ARG A 76 8.16 -5.68 12.19
CA ARG A 76 7.96 -7.01 11.63
C ARG A 76 6.52 -7.12 11.13
N ALA A 77 6.36 -7.56 9.90
CA ALA A 77 5.04 -7.63 9.26
C ALA A 77 4.14 -8.73 9.84
N ASP A 78 4.76 -9.79 10.36
CA ASP A 78 4.07 -10.95 10.90
C ASP A 78 3.30 -10.68 12.21
N HIS A 79 3.86 -9.85 13.08
CA HIS A 79 3.30 -9.60 14.41
C HIS A 79 3.07 -8.11 14.69
N ALA A 80 3.33 -7.23 13.74
CA ALA A 80 3.28 -5.78 13.90
C ALA A 80 4.05 -5.26 15.13
N VAL A 81 5.17 -5.93 15.44
CA VAL A 81 6.08 -5.55 16.54
C VAL A 81 7.31 -4.85 15.99
N ALA A 82 7.97 -4.06 16.85
CA ALA A 82 9.22 -3.40 16.49
C ALA A 82 10.26 -4.42 16.01
N THR A 83 10.94 -4.10 14.91
CA THR A 83 11.95 -5.02 14.38
C THR A 83 13.16 -5.16 15.29
N ASN A 84 13.70 -6.36 15.34
CA ASN A 84 15.00 -6.66 15.91
C ASN A 84 16.00 -7.22 14.87
N LEU A 85 15.55 -7.31 13.59
CA LEU A 85 16.33 -7.92 12.52
C LEU A 85 17.36 -6.95 11.96
N SER A 86 16.92 -5.75 11.61
CA SER A 86 17.79 -4.71 11.04
C SER A 86 18.15 -3.63 12.05
N LYS A 87 19.36 -3.08 11.92
CA LYS A 87 19.88 -2.01 12.77
C LYS A 87 20.10 -0.70 12.02
N ILE A 88 20.00 -0.73 10.70
CA ILE A 88 20.23 0.44 9.84
C ILE A 88 19.06 0.59 8.88
N LEU A 89 18.49 1.79 8.88
CA LEU A 89 17.53 2.25 7.89
C LEU A 89 18.27 3.11 6.85
N TYR A 90 18.07 2.81 5.59
CA TYR A 90 18.49 3.63 4.46
C TYR A 90 17.33 4.50 4.04
N VAL A 91 17.60 5.79 3.84
CA VAL A 91 16.61 6.75 3.35
C VAL A 91 17.24 7.50 2.19
N GLU A 92 16.57 7.50 1.05
CA GLU A 92 17.04 8.12 -0.19
C GLU A 92 16.04 9.17 -0.66
N LEU A 93 16.55 10.24 -1.23
CA LEU A 93 15.78 11.20 -2.00
C LEU A 93 16.14 11.03 -3.47
N VAL A 94 15.12 10.78 -4.29
CA VAL A 94 15.27 10.59 -5.74
C VAL A 94 14.66 11.78 -6.44
N ASN A 95 15.40 12.38 -7.35
CA ASN A 95 14.94 13.53 -8.13
C ASN A 95 13.94 13.10 -9.22
N PRO A 96 13.26 14.04 -9.89
CA PRO A 96 12.36 13.72 -11.00
C PRO A 96 13.03 12.98 -12.16
N SER A 97 14.35 13.06 -12.26
CA SER A 97 15.14 12.34 -13.27
C SER A 97 15.39 10.87 -12.93
N GLY A 98 15.06 10.45 -11.70
CA GLY A 98 15.33 9.11 -11.22
C GLY A 98 16.69 8.93 -10.55
N ASP A 99 17.47 10.02 -10.38
CA ASP A 99 18.77 9.96 -9.72
C ASP A 99 18.62 10.10 -8.21
N VAL A 100 19.40 9.33 -7.46
CA VAL A 100 19.50 9.47 -6.02
C VAL A 100 20.36 10.69 -5.70
N VAL A 101 19.72 11.75 -5.16
CA VAL A 101 20.39 13.02 -4.84
C VAL A 101 20.76 13.14 -3.36
N HIS A 102 20.19 12.32 -2.50
CA HIS A 102 20.57 12.23 -1.10
C HIS A 102 20.42 10.81 -0.59
N THR A 103 21.36 10.37 0.27
CA THR A 103 21.31 9.07 0.96
C THR A 103 21.63 9.28 2.43
N GLY A 104 20.66 8.96 3.29
CA GLY A 104 20.81 8.92 4.74
C GLY A 104 20.95 7.48 5.24
N LYS A 105 21.72 7.28 6.32
CA LYS A 105 21.81 6.04 7.07
C LYS A 105 21.48 6.34 8.52
N LEU A 106 20.41 5.74 9.02
CA LEU A 106 19.90 5.98 10.36
C LEU A 106 19.99 4.71 11.18
N ARG A 107 20.35 4.86 12.45
CA ARG A 107 20.31 3.75 13.41
C ARG A 107 18.87 3.48 13.82
N ILE A 108 18.48 2.21 13.77
CA ILE A 108 17.17 1.75 14.25
C ILE A 108 17.33 1.36 15.73
N GLU A 109 16.56 2.02 16.59
CA GLU A 109 16.46 1.70 18.01
C GLU A 109 15.01 1.38 18.37
N ASN A 110 14.77 0.17 18.88
CA ASN A 110 13.41 -0.29 19.22
C ASN A 110 12.41 -0.15 18.04
N GLY A 111 12.86 -0.44 16.81
CA GLY A 111 12.06 -0.31 15.60
C GLY A 111 11.78 1.12 15.17
N GLN A 112 12.48 2.10 15.72
CA GLN A 112 12.29 3.51 15.38
C GLN A 112 13.61 4.15 14.95
N ALA A 113 13.50 5.15 14.09
CA ALA A 113 14.58 6.07 13.75
C ALA A 113 13.96 7.43 13.44
N ASP A 114 14.71 8.48 13.61
CA ASP A 114 14.32 9.84 13.24
C ASP A 114 15.43 10.51 12.44
N GLY A 115 15.05 11.44 11.59
CA GLY A 115 16.01 12.12 10.74
C GLY A 115 15.39 13.22 9.90
N HIS A 116 16.23 13.78 9.06
CA HIS A 116 15.79 14.76 8.09
C HIS A 116 16.59 14.64 6.80
N ILE A 117 15.99 15.09 5.71
CA ILE A 117 16.62 15.24 4.40
C ILE A 117 16.75 16.74 4.14
N PRO A 118 17.97 17.30 3.99
CA PRO A 118 18.12 18.71 3.66
C PRO A 118 17.79 18.93 2.17
N LEU A 119 17.07 20.00 1.86
CA LEU A 119 16.77 20.44 0.51
C LEU A 119 17.58 21.70 0.20
N ASP A 120 18.86 21.48 -0.07
CA ASP A 120 19.79 22.56 -0.37
C ASP A 120 19.52 23.17 -1.77
N ASN A 121 20.07 24.33 -2.05
CA ASN A 121 19.94 25.06 -3.30
C ASN A 121 20.38 24.31 -4.57
N ILE A 122 21.05 23.18 -4.40
CA ILE A 122 21.51 22.32 -5.51
C ILE A 122 20.35 21.53 -6.15
N TYR A 123 19.21 21.42 -5.47
CA TYR A 123 18.03 20.73 -6.00
C TYR A 123 17.16 21.71 -6.76
N SER A 124 16.63 21.25 -7.89
CA SER A 124 15.58 21.96 -8.61
C SER A 124 14.23 21.67 -7.99
N SER A 125 13.26 22.55 -8.17
CA SER A 125 11.87 22.24 -7.79
C SER A 125 11.33 21.08 -8.65
N GLY A 126 10.36 20.33 -8.12
CA GLY A 126 9.81 19.17 -8.81
C GLY A 126 9.19 18.14 -7.87
N PHE A 127 8.83 16.99 -8.41
CA PHE A 127 8.31 15.87 -7.64
C PHE A 127 9.44 14.91 -7.30
N TYR A 128 9.77 14.86 -6.03
CA TYR A 128 10.84 14.02 -5.50
C TYR A 128 10.25 12.83 -4.77
N GLU A 129 10.88 11.67 -4.93
CA GLU A 129 10.51 10.45 -4.25
C GLU A 129 11.42 10.20 -3.05
N VAL A 130 10.83 10.03 -1.88
CA VAL A 130 11.54 9.53 -0.70
C VAL A 130 11.36 8.02 -0.64
N ARG A 131 12.46 7.29 -0.66
CA ARG A 131 12.51 5.84 -0.46
C ARG A 131 13.11 5.51 0.89
N ALA A 132 12.57 4.50 1.56
CA ALA A 132 13.16 4.01 2.79
C ALA A 132 13.10 2.49 2.87
N TYR A 133 14.22 1.87 3.27
CA TYR A 133 14.35 0.43 3.33
C TYR A 133 15.47 -0.01 4.27
N THR A 134 15.40 -1.25 4.71
CA THR A 134 16.51 -1.96 5.32
C THR A 134 17.17 -2.87 4.28
N ARG A 135 18.42 -3.23 4.49
CA ARG A 135 19.10 -4.17 3.60
C ARG A 135 18.38 -5.52 3.53
N TYR A 136 17.74 -5.91 4.60
CA TYR A 136 16.95 -7.14 4.66
C TYR A 136 15.72 -7.08 3.74
N MET A 137 15.06 -5.92 3.68
CA MET A 137 13.87 -5.72 2.82
C MET A 137 14.18 -5.85 1.34
N THR A 138 15.40 -5.52 0.89
CA THR A 138 15.76 -5.62 -0.53
C THR A 138 15.72 -7.05 -1.07
N SER A 139 15.78 -8.07 -0.19
CA SER A 139 15.61 -9.48 -0.57
C SER A 139 14.18 -9.84 -1.00
N TRP A 140 13.20 -8.97 -0.73
CA TRP A 140 11.78 -9.17 -1.02
C TRP A 140 11.29 -8.43 -2.27
N GLY A 141 12.20 -7.78 -3.00
CA GLY A 141 11.90 -7.00 -4.19
C GLY A 141 11.57 -5.53 -3.90
N THR A 142 11.31 -4.80 -4.97
CA THR A 142 11.06 -3.35 -4.91
C THR A 142 9.76 -2.98 -4.20
N ASP A 143 8.77 -3.85 -4.24
CA ASP A 143 7.46 -3.62 -3.60
C ASP A 143 7.54 -3.59 -2.06
N ALA A 144 8.63 -4.12 -1.49
CA ALA A 144 8.89 -4.06 -0.06
C ALA A 144 9.42 -2.69 0.39
N VAL A 145 9.96 -1.88 -0.54
CA VAL A 145 10.55 -0.58 -0.23
C VAL A 145 9.44 0.44 0.01
N PHE A 146 9.56 1.20 1.10
CA PHE A 146 8.68 2.35 1.33
C PHE A 146 8.99 3.42 0.28
N SER A 147 7.96 3.96 -0.35
CA SER A 147 8.07 5.04 -1.32
C SER A 147 6.96 6.07 -1.10
N ARG A 148 7.33 7.34 -1.18
CA ARG A 148 6.39 8.46 -1.17
C ARG A 148 6.93 9.63 -1.97
N VAL A 149 6.10 10.21 -2.84
CA VAL A 149 6.43 11.37 -3.65
C VAL A 149 5.96 12.65 -2.98
N PHE A 150 6.83 13.67 -3.01
CA PHE A 150 6.54 15.01 -2.49
C PHE A 150 6.77 16.06 -3.56
N PRO A 151 5.91 17.08 -3.66
CA PRO A 151 6.21 18.29 -4.39
C PRO A 151 7.25 19.11 -3.61
N ILE A 152 8.34 19.47 -4.28
CA ILE A 152 9.32 20.42 -3.79
C ILE A 152 9.20 21.69 -4.63
N PHE A 153 8.79 22.76 -3.98
CA PHE A 153 8.51 24.04 -4.61
C PHE A 153 9.74 24.94 -4.64
N ASN A 154 9.76 25.86 -5.59
CA ASN A 154 10.76 26.93 -5.59
C ASN A 154 10.69 27.76 -4.31
N LYS A 155 11.81 28.37 -3.93
CA LYS A 155 11.83 29.33 -2.82
C LYS A 155 10.79 30.42 -3.05
N PRO A 156 10.07 30.83 -1.98
CA PRO A 156 9.16 31.94 -2.06
C PRO A 156 9.91 33.21 -2.44
N GLN A 157 9.35 34.04 -3.31
CA GLN A 157 9.97 35.30 -3.76
C GLN A 157 10.17 36.30 -2.59
N LYS A 158 9.30 36.22 -1.58
CA LYS A 158 9.43 36.99 -0.33
C LYS A 158 9.51 36.00 0.82
N ALA A 159 10.48 36.18 1.71
CA ALA A 159 10.60 35.37 2.90
C ALA A 159 9.26 35.34 3.68
N GLY A 160 8.77 34.16 3.97
CA GLY A 160 7.52 33.94 4.70
C GLY A 160 6.24 33.96 3.86
N ASP A 161 6.32 34.20 2.56
CA ASP A 161 5.15 34.13 1.65
C ASP A 161 5.08 32.78 0.96
N TYR A 162 4.39 31.84 1.55
CA TYR A 162 4.15 30.49 1.01
C TYR A 162 2.80 30.35 0.29
N SER A 163 2.13 31.47 0.00
CA SER A 163 0.78 31.47 -0.57
C SER A 163 0.69 30.99 -2.03
N LYS A 164 1.81 31.02 -2.75
CA LYS A 164 1.87 30.67 -4.17
C LYS A 164 3.01 29.70 -4.45
N PRO A 165 2.88 28.41 -4.07
CA PRO A 165 3.90 27.43 -4.39
C PRO A 165 3.99 27.25 -5.91
N LYS A 166 5.23 27.26 -6.44
CA LYS A 166 5.52 27.06 -7.85
C LYS A 166 6.58 25.99 -8.02
N ILE A 167 6.38 25.16 -9.03
CA ILE A 167 7.40 24.24 -9.54
C ILE A 167 7.94 24.86 -10.83
N ASP A 168 9.23 24.86 -11.01
CA ASP A 168 9.88 25.41 -12.19
C ASP A 168 9.84 24.39 -13.33
N GLU A 169 9.10 24.69 -14.38
CA GLU A 169 8.90 23.82 -15.54
C GLU A 169 10.19 23.57 -16.34
N ARG A 170 11.21 24.42 -16.21
CA ARG A 170 12.43 24.34 -17.02
C ARG A 170 13.53 23.43 -16.47
N SER A 171 13.42 22.97 -15.24
CA SER A 171 14.50 22.20 -14.57
C SER A 171 14.49 20.70 -14.84
N HIS A 172 13.63 20.23 -15.73
CA HIS A 172 13.28 18.80 -15.80
C HIS A 172 13.59 18.14 -17.14
N LEU A 173 14.78 18.42 -17.69
CA LEU A 173 15.32 17.60 -18.76
C LEU A 173 15.87 16.31 -18.18
N THR A 174 15.06 15.28 -18.16
CA THR A 174 15.49 13.95 -17.77
C THR A 174 16.09 13.24 -18.97
N ARG A 175 17.39 12.98 -18.95
CA ARG A 175 17.96 11.93 -19.80
C ARG A 175 17.78 10.59 -19.10
N LEU A 176 16.77 9.84 -19.51
CA LEU A 176 16.73 8.43 -19.20
C LEU A 176 17.84 7.70 -19.98
N PRO A 177 18.42 6.62 -19.42
CA PRO A 177 19.52 5.87 -20.05
C PRO A 177 19.22 5.35 -21.45
N ASP A 178 17.96 5.27 -21.86
CA ASP A 178 17.46 4.69 -23.11
C ASP A 178 17.13 5.70 -24.19
N ASN A 179 17.80 6.87 -24.26
CA ASN A 179 17.51 7.90 -25.25
C ASN A 179 16.05 8.45 -25.27
N ARG A 180 15.25 8.15 -24.31
CA ARG A 180 13.96 8.81 -24.13
C ARG A 180 14.16 10.07 -23.34
N VAL A 181 14.12 11.21 -24.05
CA VAL A 181 13.97 12.50 -23.41
C VAL A 181 12.48 12.70 -23.17
N GLU A 182 11.98 12.28 -22.02
CA GLU A 182 10.70 12.78 -21.54
C GLU A 182 11.00 14.06 -20.77
N THR A 183 10.57 15.18 -21.28
CA THR A 183 10.61 16.44 -20.53
C THR A 183 9.45 16.42 -19.52
N LEU A 184 9.63 17.02 -18.36
CA LEU A 184 8.52 17.26 -17.45
C LEU A 184 7.43 18.14 -18.11
N ASP A 185 7.80 18.94 -19.10
CA ASP A 185 6.85 19.63 -19.97
C ASP A 185 5.95 18.62 -20.68
N ASP A 186 6.49 17.52 -21.22
CA ASP A 186 5.67 16.44 -21.80
C ASP A 186 4.82 15.75 -20.74
N MET A 187 5.33 15.59 -19.54
CA MET A 187 4.55 15.06 -18.41
C MET A 187 3.54 16.11 -17.93
N THR A 188 3.90 17.37 -17.84
CA THR A 188 3.04 18.46 -17.37
C THR A 188 2.00 18.82 -18.43
N GLU A 189 2.33 18.83 -19.72
CA GLU A 189 1.35 18.95 -20.80
C GLU A 189 0.41 17.76 -20.87
N LYS A 190 0.92 16.53 -20.69
CA LYS A 190 0.07 15.34 -20.53
C LYS A 190 -0.79 15.40 -19.27
N ILE A 191 -0.30 16.01 -18.21
CA ILE A 191 -1.03 16.26 -16.96
C ILE A 191 -2.11 17.32 -17.14
N VAL A 192 -1.81 18.43 -17.83
CA VAL A 192 -2.73 19.56 -18.02
C VAL A 192 -3.71 19.32 -19.16
N SER A 193 -3.29 18.73 -20.28
CA SER A 193 -4.14 18.47 -21.45
C SER A 193 -5.05 17.24 -21.30
N ASN A 194 -4.65 16.29 -20.47
CA ASN A 194 -5.42 15.09 -20.16
C ASN A 194 -5.47 14.97 -18.64
N ARG A 195 -6.43 15.58 -17.99
CA ARG A 195 -6.74 15.36 -16.56
C ARG A 195 -7.12 13.89 -16.33
N LYS A 196 -6.18 12.99 -16.61
CA LYS A 196 -6.38 11.57 -16.34
C LYS A 196 -6.41 11.40 -14.84
N MET A 197 -7.57 11.07 -14.36
CA MET A 197 -7.74 10.60 -13.00
C MET A 197 -7.21 9.18 -12.90
N ARG A 198 -6.53 8.89 -11.81
CA ARG A 198 -6.24 7.54 -11.39
C ARG A 198 -7.17 7.20 -10.23
N VAL A 199 -7.98 6.19 -10.44
CA VAL A 199 -8.84 5.64 -9.38
C VAL A 199 -8.24 4.33 -8.92
N ARG A 200 -8.09 4.17 -7.61
CA ARG A 200 -7.67 2.91 -6.98
C ARG A 200 -8.77 2.44 -6.06
N PHE A 201 -9.03 1.14 -6.10
CA PHE A 201 -10.07 0.50 -5.31
C PHE A 201 -9.45 -0.40 -4.25
N TYR A 202 -10.04 -0.38 -3.07
CA TYR A 202 -9.60 -1.13 -1.90
C TYR A 202 -10.79 -1.91 -1.33
N PRO A 203 -11.06 -3.12 -1.84
CA PRO A 203 -12.12 -3.97 -1.27
C PRO A 203 -11.80 -4.30 0.17
N GLU A 204 -12.78 -4.22 1.05
CA GLU A 204 -12.66 -4.67 2.43
C GLU A 204 -12.40 -6.19 2.44
N GLY A 205 -11.31 -6.62 3.11
CA GLY A 205 -10.84 -8.00 3.03
C GLY A 205 -9.91 -8.30 1.82
N GLY A 206 -9.60 -7.30 0.97
CA GLY A 206 -8.61 -7.39 -0.10
C GLY A 206 -9.14 -7.90 -1.44
N HIS A 207 -10.28 -8.59 -1.48
CA HIS A 207 -10.88 -9.15 -2.69
C HIS A 207 -12.40 -8.96 -2.70
N LEU A 208 -12.96 -8.81 -3.91
CA LEU A 208 -14.39 -8.86 -4.12
C LEU A 208 -14.87 -10.31 -4.12
N VAL A 209 -15.94 -10.56 -3.39
CA VAL A 209 -16.58 -11.89 -3.32
C VAL A 209 -17.96 -11.82 -3.97
N CYS A 210 -18.16 -12.63 -5.01
CA CYS A 210 -19.46 -12.68 -5.70
C CYS A 210 -20.57 -13.18 -4.78
N GLY A 211 -21.75 -12.59 -4.91
CA GLY A 211 -22.96 -13.00 -4.20
C GLY A 211 -23.08 -12.49 -2.76
N ILE A 212 -22.16 -11.66 -2.31
CA ILE A 212 -22.27 -10.94 -1.04
C ILE A 212 -22.06 -9.45 -1.24
N MET A 213 -22.58 -8.65 -0.30
CA MET A 213 -22.37 -7.22 -0.28
C MET A 213 -20.93 -6.92 0.14
N ASN A 214 -20.13 -6.36 -0.79
CA ASN A 214 -18.76 -5.93 -0.51
C ASN A 214 -18.73 -4.43 -0.28
N ARG A 215 -17.97 -3.99 0.71
CA ARG A 215 -17.62 -2.58 0.87
C ARG A 215 -16.30 -2.30 0.18
N VAL A 216 -16.27 -1.29 -0.69
CA VAL A 216 -15.08 -0.91 -1.43
C VAL A 216 -14.77 0.54 -1.13
N ALA A 217 -13.62 0.79 -0.52
CA ALA A 217 -13.06 2.12 -0.43
C ALA A 217 -12.35 2.45 -1.74
N TYR A 218 -12.28 3.72 -2.09
CA TYR A 218 -11.52 4.17 -3.25
C TYR A 218 -10.82 5.50 -2.99
N ASP A 219 -9.73 5.74 -3.69
CA ASP A 219 -9.09 7.03 -3.79
C ASP A 219 -9.02 7.50 -5.26
N VAL A 220 -9.14 8.79 -5.45
CA VAL A 220 -9.00 9.44 -6.74
C VAL A 220 -7.87 10.45 -6.65
N THR A 221 -6.87 10.26 -7.49
CA THR A 221 -5.74 11.16 -7.60
C THR A 221 -5.57 11.64 -9.01
N GLY A 222 -5.14 12.87 -9.19
CA GLY A 222 -4.65 13.36 -10.46
C GLY A 222 -3.37 12.66 -10.89
N THR A 223 -2.94 12.92 -12.11
CA THR A 223 -1.63 12.42 -12.59
C THR A 223 -0.46 13.04 -11.85
N ASP A 224 -0.68 14.16 -11.18
CA ASP A 224 0.23 14.84 -10.26
C ASP A 224 0.30 14.17 -8.87
N GLY A 225 -0.49 13.12 -8.65
CA GLY A 225 -0.61 12.43 -7.36
C GLY A 225 -1.45 13.17 -6.33
N MET A 226 -1.98 14.36 -6.65
CA MET A 226 -2.81 15.12 -5.72
C MET A 226 -4.23 14.57 -5.67
N PRO A 227 -4.87 14.58 -4.48
CA PRO A 227 -6.25 14.16 -4.33
C PRO A 227 -7.18 14.99 -5.21
N MET A 228 -8.15 14.34 -5.83
CA MET A 228 -9.17 15.01 -6.65
C MET A 228 -10.56 14.65 -6.18
N ASP A 229 -11.35 15.66 -5.84
CA ASP A 229 -12.77 15.46 -5.60
C ASP A 229 -13.51 15.28 -6.92
N THR A 230 -14.27 14.21 -7.02
CA THR A 230 -14.97 13.84 -8.25
C THR A 230 -16.26 13.09 -7.96
N GLU A 231 -17.11 13.02 -8.97
CA GLU A 231 -18.31 12.21 -9.01
C GLU A 231 -18.26 11.32 -10.25
N GLY A 232 -18.65 10.06 -10.11
CA GLY A 232 -18.58 9.07 -11.18
C GLY A 232 -19.75 8.11 -11.15
N LEU A 233 -19.96 7.41 -12.25
CA LEU A 233 -20.94 6.35 -12.37
C LEU A 233 -20.29 4.99 -12.11
N LEU A 234 -20.94 4.17 -11.33
CA LEU A 234 -20.59 2.77 -11.17
C LEU A 234 -21.36 1.96 -12.20
N LEU A 235 -20.63 1.28 -13.09
CA LEU A 235 -21.21 0.51 -14.17
C LEU A 235 -21.01 -0.99 -13.95
N SER A 236 -21.99 -1.80 -14.32
CA SER A 236 -21.88 -3.24 -14.47
C SER A 236 -22.22 -3.59 -15.92
N GLY A 237 -21.19 -3.82 -16.75
CA GLY A 237 -21.38 -3.84 -18.20
C GLY A 237 -21.80 -2.47 -18.73
N GLU A 238 -22.96 -2.39 -19.36
CA GLU A 238 -23.55 -1.12 -19.87
C GLU A 238 -24.54 -0.48 -18.88
N ASP A 239 -24.90 -1.19 -17.81
CA ASP A 239 -25.90 -0.72 -16.85
C ASP A 239 -25.26 0.14 -15.74
N THR A 240 -25.87 1.28 -15.44
CA THR A 240 -25.50 2.11 -14.30
C THR A 240 -26.08 1.52 -13.02
N VAL A 241 -25.22 1.02 -12.14
CA VAL A 241 -25.60 0.42 -10.87
C VAL A 241 -25.49 1.37 -9.69
N GLY A 242 -24.87 2.53 -9.86
CA GLY A 242 -24.79 3.52 -8.80
C GLY A 242 -24.01 4.77 -9.19
N VAL A 243 -24.08 5.76 -8.30
CA VAL A 243 -23.27 6.98 -8.38
C VAL A 243 -22.33 6.98 -7.19
N VAL A 244 -21.07 7.28 -7.43
CA VAL A 244 -20.03 7.38 -6.40
C VAL A 244 -19.50 8.80 -6.37
N LYS A 245 -19.34 9.34 -5.18
CA LYS A 245 -18.84 10.69 -4.96
C LYS A 245 -17.77 10.66 -3.87
N THR A 246 -16.66 11.35 -4.12
CA THR A 246 -15.63 11.52 -3.09
C THR A 246 -16.19 12.28 -1.89
N ILE A 247 -15.83 11.82 -0.70
CA ILE A 247 -16.32 12.38 0.56
C ILE A 247 -15.33 13.40 1.09
N ARG A 248 -14.03 13.10 0.98
CA ARG A 248 -12.96 13.96 1.47
C ARG A 248 -11.63 13.63 0.76
N GLU A 249 -10.95 14.65 0.29
CA GLU A 249 -9.58 14.55 -0.26
C GLU A 249 -9.44 13.41 -1.29
N GLY A 250 -10.35 13.36 -2.25
CA GLY A 250 -10.35 12.36 -3.31
C GLY A 250 -10.76 10.95 -2.84
N ARG A 251 -11.23 10.76 -1.61
CA ARG A 251 -11.57 9.44 -1.05
C ARG A 251 -13.06 9.26 -0.88
N GLY A 252 -13.50 8.04 -1.07
CA GLY A 252 -14.88 7.62 -0.88
C GLY A 252 -14.99 6.12 -0.68
N TRP A 253 -16.22 5.66 -0.58
CA TRP A 253 -16.54 4.24 -0.53
C TRP A 253 -17.93 3.97 -1.12
N PHE A 254 -18.15 2.74 -1.57
CA PHE A 254 -19.43 2.27 -2.05
C PHE A 254 -19.63 0.79 -1.69
N TYR A 255 -20.85 0.31 -1.86
CA TYR A 255 -21.17 -1.11 -1.76
C TYR A 255 -21.45 -1.69 -3.14
N CYS A 256 -20.99 -2.92 -3.38
CA CYS A 256 -21.31 -3.72 -4.58
C CYS A 256 -21.48 -5.20 -4.23
N CYS A 257 -22.25 -5.91 -5.04
CA CYS A 257 -22.46 -7.35 -4.99
C CYS A 257 -21.70 -8.05 -6.10
#